data_87e61cd535f769225d4bb21332d363c9
#
_entry.id   87e61cd535f769225d4bb21332d363c9
#
_cell.length_a   1.000
_cell.length_b   1.000
_cell.length_c   1.000
_cell.angle_alpha   90.00
_cell.angle_beta   90.00
_cell.angle_gamma   90.00
#
_symmetry.space_group_name_H-M   'P 1'
#
loop_
_entity.id
_entity.type
_entity.pdbx_description
1 polymer ?
#
loop_
_entity_poly.entity_id
_entity_poly.type
_entity_poly.pdbx_seq_one_letter_code
_entity_poly.pdbx_strand_id
1 'polypeptide(L)'
;MSQRPQYLSAEDRRAATVQAVVDLAAEQNPAEITTTAIADRMGLTQGALFRHFPTKEAIVEATMSWVGERLLVSVDKAAEGAASPAAALEAMFITHIDFVSKHPGVPRMLFGELQRSGETLAKRMVQTLIRQYEQRLRRLMEAGKAQGELSAELDVDAAA
;
A
#
# COMPACT_ATOMS: atom_id res chain seq x y z
N MET A 1 -24.19 18.44 -26.57
CA MET A 1 -24.18 18.90 -25.15
C MET A 1 -22.77 18.68 -24.64
N SER A 2 -22.00 19.76 -24.53
CA SER A 2 -20.58 19.69 -24.08
C SER A 2 -20.56 19.49 -22.56
N GLN A 3 -20.11 18.33 -22.08
CA GLN A 3 -19.83 18.12 -20.65
C GLN A 3 -18.68 19.04 -20.26
N ARG A 4 -18.95 19.98 -19.36
CA ARG A 4 -17.88 20.77 -18.70
C ARG A 4 -16.92 19.80 -18.05
N PRO A 5 -15.59 19.96 -18.20
CA PRO A 5 -14.63 19.15 -17.44
C PRO A 5 -14.94 19.30 -15.97
N GLN A 6 -15.27 18.19 -15.31
CA GLN A 6 -15.47 18.16 -13.86
C GLN A 6 -14.12 18.55 -13.22
N TYR A 7 -14.09 19.71 -12.59
CA TYR A 7 -12.87 20.23 -11.95
C TYR A 7 -12.62 19.40 -10.69
N LEU A 8 -11.80 18.37 -10.82
CA LEU A 8 -11.40 17.54 -9.68
C LEU A 8 -10.74 18.41 -8.62
N SER A 9 -11.04 18.17 -7.35
CA SER A 9 -10.32 18.79 -6.24
C SER A 9 -8.83 18.45 -6.27
N ALA A 10 -7.99 19.18 -5.53
CA ALA A 10 -6.57 18.84 -5.41
C ALA A 10 -6.38 17.43 -4.81
N GLU A 11 -7.22 17.05 -3.86
CA GLU A 11 -7.22 15.74 -3.22
C GLU A 11 -7.62 14.62 -4.20
N ASP A 12 -8.70 14.81 -4.96
CA ASP A 12 -9.12 13.85 -6.00
C ASP A 12 -8.04 13.65 -7.06
N ARG A 13 -7.33 14.71 -7.44
CA ARG A 13 -6.21 14.61 -8.38
C ARG A 13 -5.03 13.84 -7.81
N ARG A 14 -4.72 14.05 -6.52
CA ARG A 14 -3.67 13.27 -5.85
C ARG A 14 -4.05 11.79 -5.80
N ALA A 15 -5.29 11.47 -5.44
CA ALA A 15 -5.80 10.10 -5.43
C ALA A 15 -5.77 9.47 -6.84
N ALA A 16 -6.21 10.20 -7.86
CA ALA A 16 -6.15 9.73 -9.25
C ALA A 16 -4.70 9.49 -9.73
N THR A 17 -3.74 10.34 -9.31
CA THR A 17 -2.32 10.14 -9.64
C THR A 17 -1.78 8.87 -9.01
N VAL A 18 -2.07 8.64 -7.72
CA VAL A 18 -1.67 7.43 -7.01
C VAL A 18 -2.24 6.18 -7.71
N GLN A 19 -3.53 6.22 -8.08
CA GLN A 19 -4.16 5.10 -8.78
C GLN A 19 -3.49 4.85 -10.14
N ALA A 20 -3.21 5.88 -10.92
CA ALA A 20 -2.50 5.75 -12.20
C ALA A 20 -1.11 5.11 -12.05
N VAL A 21 -0.39 5.42 -10.97
CA VAL A 21 0.91 4.81 -10.66
C VAL A 21 0.76 3.34 -10.31
N VAL A 22 -0.21 2.98 -9.46
CA VAL A 22 -0.47 1.58 -9.08
C VAL A 22 -0.86 0.74 -10.29
N ASP A 23 -1.70 1.28 -11.18
CA ASP A 23 -2.11 0.61 -12.41
C ASP A 23 -0.92 0.41 -13.36
N LEU A 24 -0.10 1.45 -13.58
CA LEU A 24 1.11 1.33 -14.40
C LEU A 24 2.10 0.31 -13.81
N ALA A 25 2.25 0.26 -12.49
CA ALA A 25 3.12 -0.71 -11.84
C ALA A 25 2.63 -2.16 -11.97
N ALA A 26 1.35 -2.38 -12.23
CA ALA A 26 0.82 -3.70 -12.58
C ALA A 26 1.21 -4.12 -14.01
N GLU A 27 1.35 -3.17 -14.92
CA GLU A 27 1.58 -3.40 -16.36
C GLU A 27 3.07 -3.45 -16.74
N GLN A 28 3.92 -2.68 -16.03
CA GLN A 28 5.34 -2.53 -16.37
C GLN A 28 6.23 -2.48 -15.10
N ASN A 29 7.54 -2.49 -15.31
CA ASN A 29 8.51 -2.33 -14.22
C ASN A 29 8.34 -0.97 -13.53
N PRO A 30 8.09 -0.92 -12.20
CA PRO A 30 7.93 0.35 -11.48
C PRO A 30 9.09 1.33 -11.63
N ALA A 31 10.33 0.83 -11.77
CA ALA A 31 11.52 1.68 -11.96
C ALA A 31 11.47 2.47 -13.29
N GLU A 32 10.79 1.94 -14.30
CA GLU A 32 10.67 2.52 -15.65
C GLU A 32 9.47 3.46 -15.80
N ILE A 33 8.58 3.53 -14.81
CA ILE A 33 7.44 4.45 -14.84
C ILE A 33 7.96 5.89 -14.85
N THR A 34 7.62 6.64 -15.92
CA THR A 34 7.97 8.04 -16.08
C THR A 34 6.81 8.96 -15.69
N THR A 35 7.12 10.20 -15.32
CA THR A 35 6.09 11.23 -15.07
C THR A 35 5.26 11.53 -16.34
N THR A 36 5.83 11.36 -17.51
CA THR A 36 5.10 11.44 -18.77
C THR A 36 4.06 10.33 -18.88
N ALA A 37 4.44 9.07 -18.62
CA ALA A 37 3.50 7.94 -18.65
C ALA A 37 2.36 8.11 -17.64
N ILE A 38 2.65 8.66 -16.44
CA ILE A 38 1.63 8.97 -15.44
C ILE A 38 0.67 10.05 -15.95
N ALA A 39 1.20 11.15 -16.49
CA ALA A 39 0.39 12.24 -17.04
C ALA A 39 -0.49 11.76 -18.19
N ASP A 40 0.06 10.98 -19.12
CA ASP A 40 -0.67 10.40 -20.27
C ASP A 40 -1.80 9.48 -19.80
N ARG A 41 -1.54 8.62 -18.79
CA ARG A 41 -2.56 7.73 -18.19
C ARG A 41 -3.74 8.53 -17.61
N MET A 42 -3.45 9.73 -17.08
CA MET A 42 -4.46 10.62 -16.49
C MET A 42 -5.11 11.56 -17.52
N GLY A 43 -4.67 11.57 -18.76
CA GLY A 43 -5.10 12.54 -19.76
C GLY A 43 -4.67 13.98 -19.44
N LEU A 44 -3.52 14.14 -18.76
CA LEU A 44 -2.97 15.42 -18.34
C LEU A 44 -1.65 15.74 -19.07
N THR A 45 -1.27 17.01 -19.07
CA THR A 45 0.10 17.38 -19.40
C THR A 45 1.03 17.13 -18.23
N GLN A 46 2.31 16.84 -18.48
CA GLN A 46 3.32 16.70 -17.45
C GLN A 46 3.42 17.96 -16.56
N GLY A 47 3.27 19.16 -17.14
CA GLY A 47 3.23 20.41 -16.37
C GLY A 47 2.03 20.51 -15.43
N ALA A 48 0.87 19.92 -15.80
CA ALA A 48 -0.28 19.87 -14.89
C ALA A 48 -0.04 18.88 -13.72
N LEU A 49 0.63 17.75 -13.98
CA LEU A 49 1.04 16.81 -12.94
C LEU A 49 1.99 17.46 -11.92
N PHE A 50 3.00 18.20 -12.39
CA PHE A 50 3.98 18.86 -11.54
C PHE A 50 3.43 20.00 -10.67
N ARG A 51 2.25 20.52 -10.97
CA ARG A 51 1.56 21.46 -10.06
C ARG A 51 1.11 20.81 -8.73
N HIS A 52 0.88 19.49 -8.74
CA HIS A 52 0.43 18.72 -7.58
C HIS A 52 1.55 17.91 -6.94
N PHE A 53 2.56 17.53 -7.72
CA PHE A 53 3.70 16.75 -7.28
C PHE A 53 4.97 17.35 -7.88
N PRO A 54 5.79 18.04 -7.08
CA PRO A 54 6.96 18.76 -7.62
C PRO A 54 8.04 17.83 -8.19
N THR A 55 8.06 16.55 -7.76
CA THR A 55 9.04 15.56 -8.21
C THR A 55 8.40 14.18 -8.40
N LYS A 56 9.09 13.27 -9.11
CA LYS A 56 8.70 11.86 -9.20
C LYS A 56 8.71 11.19 -7.82
N GLU A 57 9.69 11.52 -7.01
CA GLU A 57 9.82 11.01 -5.64
C GLU A 57 8.58 11.35 -4.81
N ALA A 58 8.07 12.58 -4.89
CA ALA A 58 6.84 12.99 -4.19
C ALA A 58 5.61 12.16 -4.62
N ILE A 59 5.56 11.72 -5.88
CA ILE A 59 4.50 10.82 -6.36
C ILE A 59 4.66 9.42 -5.72
N VAL A 60 5.89 8.89 -5.71
CA VAL A 60 6.18 7.58 -5.11
C VAL A 60 5.87 7.60 -3.61
N GLU A 61 6.28 8.64 -2.89
CA GLU A 61 5.99 8.84 -1.46
C GLU A 61 4.47 8.88 -1.19
N ALA A 62 3.72 9.63 -1.98
CA ALA A 62 2.26 9.68 -1.86
C ALA A 62 1.61 8.30 -2.12
N THR A 63 2.17 7.54 -3.07
CA THR A 63 1.71 6.18 -3.36
C THR A 63 2.00 5.24 -2.19
N MET A 64 3.20 5.31 -1.58
CA MET A 64 3.54 4.50 -0.40
C MET A 64 2.66 4.85 0.81
N SER A 65 2.36 6.13 1.04
CA SER A 65 1.42 6.57 2.08
C SER A 65 0.04 5.94 1.88
N TRP A 66 -0.50 6.08 0.67
CA TRP A 66 -1.81 5.53 0.32
C TRP A 66 -1.88 4.01 0.51
N VAL A 67 -0.83 3.28 0.08
CA VAL A 67 -0.75 1.83 0.25
C VAL A 67 -0.76 1.46 1.74
N GLY A 68 0.09 2.11 2.54
CA GLY A 68 0.19 1.87 3.98
C GLY A 68 -1.12 2.11 4.69
N GLU A 69 -1.73 3.27 4.48
CA GLU A 69 -2.99 3.65 5.10
C GLU A 69 -4.13 2.69 4.72
N ARG A 70 -4.29 2.41 3.42
CA ARG A 70 -5.36 1.53 2.95
C ARG A 70 -5.22 0.10 3.44
N LEU A 71 -4.02 -0.47 3.33
CA LEU A 71 -3.79 -1.84 3.77
C LEU A 71 -4.01 -1.98 5.27
N LEU A 72 -3.35 -1.12 6.08
CA LEU A 72 -3.43 -1.22 7.53
C LEU A 72 -4.85 -0.99 8.07
N VAL A 73 -5.57 0.00 7.55
CA VAL A 73 -6.99 0.23 7.93
C VAL A 73 -7.85 -0.97 7.56
N SER A 74 -7.63 -1.56 6.39
CA SER A 74 -8.44 -2.71 5.94
C SER A 74 -8.21 -3.95 6.81
N VAL A 75 -6.95 -4.26 7.14
CA VAL A 75 -6.63 -5.42 7.98
C VAL A 75 -7.02 -5.21 9.44
N ASP A 76 -6.89 -3.98 9.97
CA ASP A 76 -7.36 -3.64 11.33
C ASP A 76 -8.89 -3.84 11.43
N LYS A 77 -9.64 -3.31 10.48
CA LYS A 77 -11.10 -3.48 10.43
C LYS A 77 -11.53 -4.95 10.31
N ALA A 78 -10.79 -5.74 9.53
CA ALA A 78 -11.08 -7.17 9.40
C ALA A 78 -10.81 -7.92 10.72
N ALA A 79 -9.73 -7.58 11.41
CA ALA A 79 -9.36 -8.18 12.70
C ALA A 79 -10.34 -7.80 13.82
N GLU A 80 -10.82 -6.54 13.87
CA GLU A 80 -11.78 -6.06 14.88
C GLU A 80 -13.11 -6.82 14.85
N GLY A 81 -13.55 -7.29 13.67
CA GLY A 81 -14.78 -8.06 13.50
C GLY A 81 -14.67 -9.54 13.81
N ALA A 82 -13.48 -10.05 14.14
CA ALA A 82 -13.22 -11.48 14.32
C ALA A 82 -13.60 -11.97 15.73
N ALA A 83 -14.07 -13.21 15.79
CA ALA A 83 -14.53 -13.82 17.05
C ALA A 83 -13.37 -14.25 17.98
N SER A 84 -12.17 -14.43 17.45
CA SER A 84 -10.99 -14.90 18.19
C SER A 84 -9.69 -14.43 17.54
N PRO A 85 -8.54 -14.49 18.23
CA PRO A 85 -7.22 -14.17 17.67
C PRO A 85 -6.86 -14.97 16.40
N ALA A 86 -7.16 -16.26 16.36
CA ALA A 86 -6.92 -17.09 15.19
C ALA A 86 -7.81 -16.67 14.01
N ALA A 87 -9.10 -16.39 14.27
CA ALA A 87 -10.00 -15.86 13.25
C ALA A 87 -9.57 -14.45 12.76
N ALA A 88 -9.00 -13.62 13.65
CA ALA A 88 -8.45 -12.32 13.28
C ALA A 88 -7.24 -12.44 12.35
N LEU A 89 -6.33 -13.38 12.61
CA LEU A 89 -5.19 -13.68 11.73
C LEU A 89 -5.66 -14.13 10.34
N GLU A 90 -6.64 -15.03 10.28
CA GLU A 90 -7.24 -15.49 9.03
C GLU A 90 -7.88 -14.32 8.27
N ALA A 91 -8.69 -13.49 8.95
CA ALA A 91 -9.34 -12.34 8.36
C ALA A 91 -8.34 -11.32 7.80
N MET A 92 -7.25 -11.06 8.54
CA MET A 92 -6.14 -10.21 8.06
C MET A 92 -5.49 -10.78 6.82
N PHE A 93 -5.18 -12.09 6.81
CA PHE A 93 -4.54 -12.74 5.66
C PHE A 93 -5.43 -12.67 4.41
N ILE A 94 -6.71 -13.02 4.53
CA ILE A 94 -7.68 -12.96 3.42
C ILE A 94 -7.79 -11.52 2.90
N THR A 95 -7.88 -10.54 3.80
CA THR A 95 -7.96 -9.12 3.45
C THR A 95 -6.70 -8.63 2.72
N HIS A 96 -5.52 -9.10 3.16
CA HIS A 96 -4.26 -8.79 2.49
C HIS A 96 -4.23 -9.38 1.07
N ILE A 97 -4.61 -10.64 0.90
CA ILE A 97 -4.66 -11.28 -0.42
C ILE A 97 -5.65 -10.56 -1.34
N ASP A 98 -6.83 -10.19 -0.85
CA ASP A 98 -7.81 -9.41 -1.61
C ASP A 98 -7.25 -8.04 -2.03
N PHE A 99 -6.57 -7.35 -1.11
CA PHE A 99 -5.90 -6.07 -1.40
C PHE A 99 -4.85 -6.21 -2.52
N VAL A 100 -3.96 -7.19 -2.41
CA VAL A 100 -2.91 -7.44 -3.41
C VAL A 100 -3.52 -7.85 -4.76
N SER A 101 -4.56 -8.67 -4.75
CA SER A 101 -5.27 -9.09 -5.97
C SER A 101 -5.90 -7.92 -6.71
N LYS A 102 -6.41 -6.93 -5.97
CA LYS A 102 -6.98 -5.69 -6.53
C LYS A 102 -5.93 -4.67 -6.97
N HIS A 103 -4.74 -4.76 -6.38
CA HIS A 103 -3.63 -3.83 -6.63
C HIS A 103 -2.32 -4.57 -6.94
N PRO A 104 -2.23 -5.35 -8.05
CA PRO A 104 -1.08 -6.22 -8.33
C PRO A 104 0.24 -5.45 -8.58
N GLY A 105 0.17 -4.15 -8.84
CA GLY A 105 1.34 -3.28 -8.92
C GLY A 105 2.00 -2.96 -7.57
N VAL A 106 1.23 -3.04 -6.48
CA VAL A 106 1.71 -2.68 -5.13
C VAL A 106 2.90 -3.53 -4.68
N PRO A 107 2.86 -4.87 -4.71
CA PRO A 107 4.02 -5.67 -4.32
C PRO A 107 5.28 -5.34 -5.12
N ARG A 108 5.15 -5.14 -6.43
CA ARG A 108 6.28 -4.76 -7.31
C ARG A 108 6.90 -3.44 -6.89
N MET A 109 6.08 -2.44 -6.55
CA MET A 109 6.56 -1.15 -6.07
C MET A 109 7.26 -1.26 -4.72
N LEU A 110 6.68 -1.97 -3.75
CA LEU A 110 7.26 -2.17 -2.43
C LEU A 110 8.63 -2.85 -2.51
N PHE A 111 8.71 -3.97 -3.24
CA PHE A 111 9.99 -4.67 -3.45
C PHE A 111 10.99 -3.82 -4.22
N GLY A 112 10.56 -3.06 -5.22
CA GLY A 112 11.41 -2.13 -5.96
C GLY A 112 12.04 -1.08 -5.04
N GLU A 113 11.27 -0.47 -4.14
CA GLU A 113 11.78 0.52 -3.19
C GLU A 113 12.73 -0.10 -2.15
N LEU A 114 12.44 -1.31 -1.66
CA LEU A 114 13.34 -2.01 -0.73
C LEU A 114 14.70 -2.36 -1.35
N GLN A 115 14.73 -2.67 -2.66
CA GLN A 115 15.94 -3.03 -3.39
C GLN A 115 16.78 -1.81 -3.84
N ARG A 116 16.25 -0.59 -3.75
CA ARG A 116 17.00 0.61 -4.14
C ARG A 116 18.24 0.78 -3.29
N SER A 117 19.34 1.13 -3.95
CA SER A 117 20.58 1.55 -3.26
C SER A 117 20.34 2.87 -2.52
N GLY A 118 20.81 2.96 -1.28
CA GLY A 118 20.67 4.14 -0.43
C GLY A 118 19.33 4.21 0.31
N GLU A 119 19.22 5.19 1.19
CA GLU A 119 18.05 5.46 2.04
C GLU A 119 17.20 6.57 1.42
N THR A 120 16.02 6.21 0.92
CA THR A 120 15.00 7.15 0.45
C THR A 120 13.87 7.25 1.45
N LEU A 121 13.09 8.34 1.38
CA LEU A 121 11.89 8.46 2.22
C LEU A 121 10.89 7.34 1.90
N ALA A 122 10.66 7.06 0.62
CA ALA A 122 9.77 5.96 0.19
C ALA A 122 10.22 4.61 0.77
N LYS A 123 11.52 4.29 0.75
CA LYS A 123 12.07 3.06 1.34
C LYS A 123 11.77 2.98 2.84
N ARG A 124 11.98 4.08 3.58
CA ARG A 124 11.66 4.14 5.02
C ARG A 124 10.16 3.97 5.29
N MET A 125 9.31 4.50 4.41
CA MET A 125 7.85 4.32 4.52
C MET A 125 7.46 2.86 4.35
N VAL A 126 8.04 2.15 3.38
CA VAL A 126 7.83 0.71 3.17
C VAL A 126 8.30 -0.10 4.39
N GLN A 127 9.50 0.18 4.90
CA GLN A 127 10.02 -0.49 6.11
C GLN A 127 9.12 -0.23 7.32
N THR A 128 8.57 0.97 7.45
CA THR A 128 7.63 1.31 8.52
C THR A 128 6.32 0.55 8.37
N LEU A 129 5.79 0.44 7.16
CA LEU A 129 4.61 -0.37 6.86
C LEU A 129 4.81 -1.82 7.27
N ILE A 130 5.94 -2.43 6.89
CA ILE A 130 6.28 -3.82 7.24
C ILE A 130 6.30 -3.99 8.76
N ARG A 131 7.02 -3.12 9.50
CA ARG A 131 7.07 -3.18 10.98
C ARG A 131 5.69 -3.03 11.62
N GLN A 132 4.84 -2.14 11.10
CA GLN A 132 3.49 -1.95 11.62
C GLN A 132 2.59 -3.16 11.36
N TYR A 133 2.78 -3.82 10.22
CA TYR A 133 2.07 -5.05 9.88
C TYR A 133 2.53 -6.21 10.77
N GLU A 134 3.84 -6.41 10.91
CA GLU A 134 4.46 -7.39 11.81
C GLU A 134 3.96 -7.25 13.26
N GLN A 135 3.91 -6.02 13.77
CA GLN A 135 3.41 -5.76 15.13
C GLN A 135 1.95 -6.21 15.33
N ARG A 136 1.12 -6.15 14.29
CA ARG A 136 -0.27 -6.62 14.32
C ARG A 136 -0.33 -8.14 14.38
N LEU A 137 0.43 -8.80 13.52
CA LEU A 137 0.55 -10.26 13.51
C LEU A 137 1.03 -10.76 14.87
N ARG A 138 2.10 -10.17 15.38
CA ARG A 138 2.69 -10.52 16.68
C ARG A 138 1.68 -10.42 17.81
N ARG A 139 0.95 -9.31 17.91
CA ARG A 139 -0.09 -9.14 18.95
C ARG A 139 -1.18 -10.21 18.87
N LEU A 140 -1.63 -10.55 17.68
CA LEU A 140 -2.67 -11.58 17.48
C LEU A 140 -2.14 -12.97 17.80
N MET A 141 -0.90 -13.30 17.40
CA MET A 141 -0.28 -14.59 17.72
C MET A 141 -0.08 -14.75 19.24
N GLU A 142 0.40 -13.73 19.95
CA GLU A 142 0.53 -13.77 21.40
C GLU A 142 -0.83 -13.94 22.09
N ALA A 143 -1.87 -13.22 21.62
CA ALA A 143 -3.22 -13.39 22.14
C ALA A 143 -3.76 -14.81 21.88
N GLY A 144 -3.52 -15.37 20.69
CA GLY A 144 -3.91 -16.74 20.35
C GLY A 144 -3.20 -17.80 21.18
N LYS A 145 -1.92 -17.61 21.49
CA LYS A 145 -1.18 -18.46 22.44
C LYS A 145 -1.78 -18.40 23.83
N ALA A 146 -2.06 -17.18 24.32
CA ALA A 146 -2.63 -16.98 25.67
C ALA A 146 -4.03 -17.60 25.81
N GLN A 147 -4.81 -17.69 24.73
CA GLN A 147 -6.14 -18.31 24.70
C GLN A 147 -6.12 -19.79 24.34
N GLY A 148 -4.95 -20.38 24.07
CA GLY A 148 -4.80 -21.77 23.70
C GLY A 148 -5.26 -22.11 22.29
N GLU A 149 -5.50 -21.13 21.43
CA GLU A 149 -5.86 -21.32 20.01
C GLU A 149 -4.63 -21.59 19.14
N LEU A 150 -3.47 -21.13 19.54
CA LEU A 150 -2.19 -21.38 18.90
C LEU A 150 -1.28 -22.18 19.83
N SER A 151 -0.36 -22.96 19.24
CA SER A 151 0.62 -23.71 20.03
C SER A 151 1.42 -22.81 20.96
N ALA A 152 1.57 -23.24 22.20
CA ALA A 152 2.42 -22.55 23.19
C ALA A 152 3.90 -22.49 22.74
N GLU A 153 4.32 -23.43 21.90
CA GLU A 153 5.68 -23.52 21.35
C GLU A 153 5.89 -22.67 20.10
N LEU A 154 4.84 -21.98 19.60
CA LEU A 154 4.96 -21.12 18.42
C LEU A 154 6.00 -20.03 18.71
N ASP A 155 7.04 -19.99 17.89
CA ASP A 155 8.00 -18.88 17.84
C ASP A 155 7.36 -17.71 17.08
N VAL A 156 6.82 -16.76 17.84
CA VAL A 156 6.13 -15.58 17.28
C VAL A 156 7.10 -14.67 16.53
N ASP A 157 8.37 -14.60 16.97
CA ASP A 157 9.38 -13.76 16.33
C ASP A 157 9.75 -14.28 14.93
N ALA A 158 9.76 -15.60 14.77
CA ALA A 158 10.02 -16.23 13.49
C ALA A 158 8.79 -16.30 12.57
N ALA A 159 7.57 -16.22 13.15
CA ALA A 159 6.31 -16.39 12.41
C ALA A 159 5.69 -15.06 11.94
N ALA A 160 6.03 -13.94 12.59
CA ALA A 160 5.52 -12.61 12.25
C ALA A 160 6.39 -11.90 11.21
#